data_22406b53a4cec1a142160c45461f1146
#
_entry.id   22406b53a4cec1a142160c45461f1146
#
_cell.length_a   1.000
_cell.length_b   1.000
_cell.length_c   1.000
_cell.angle_alpha   90.00
_cell.angle_beta   90.00
_cell.angle_gamma   90.00
#
_symmetry.space_group_name_H-M   'P 1'
#
loop_
_entity.id
_entity.type
_entity.pdbx_description
1 polymer ?
#
loop_
_entity_poly.entity_id
_entity_poly.type
_entity_poly.pdbx_seq_one_letter_code
_entity_poly.pdbx_strand_id
1 'polypeptide(L)'
;MLIQSKTGIITDRRALLRGVGTVGLSAAAVAILGGCESMAASNSASAADVDILNVALGLEHEAINAYQLGAESGLLEKPVLDVAVLFQSHHKAHRDALVSTIQKMGGKPVAEKKIGEYATALNAGSLKNQGDVLHLAARLEKGAANAYLGVIPAFNDKGLAQVAGRLAADETMHWTALASALGENLPSKALTFGA
;
A
#
# COMPACT_ATOMS: atom_id res chain seq x y z
N MET A 1 36.17 35.49 28.10
CA MET A 1 35.49 34.33 28.72
C MET A 1 35.10 33.38 27.61
N LEU A 2 35.96 32.39 27.39
CA LEU A 2 35.86 31.45 26.28
C LEU A 2 35.00 30.24 26.72
N ILE A 3 33.89 29.99 26.07
CA ILE A 3 33.10 28.76 26.28
C ILE A 3 33.50 27.78 25.15
N GLN A 4 34.23 26.75 25.56
CA GLN A 4 34.55 25.61 24.70
C GLN A 4 33.31 24.75 24.46
N SER A 5 32.94 24.60 23.23
CA SER A 5 31.97 23.60 22.75
C SER A 5 32.64 22.22 22.72
N LYS A 6 32.15 21.27 23.50
CA LYS A 6 32.57 19.87 23.42
C LYS A 6 31.87 19.17 22.27
N THR A 7 32.65 18.84 21.26
CA THR A 7 32.37 17.93 20.17
C THR A 7 32.29 16.50 20.67
N GLY A 8 31.40 15.73 20.07
CA GLY A 8 31.64 14.30 19.87
C GLY A 8 30.64 13.38 20.51
N ILE A 9 29.89 12.70 19.65
CA ILE A 9 29.81 11.22 19.65
C ILE A 9 29.43 10.84 18.23
N ILE A 10 30.41 10.53 17.41
CA ILE A 10 30.20 9.76 16.19
C ILE A 10 30.34 8.30 16.62
N THR A 11 29.23 7.64 16.83
CA THR A 11 29.23 6.20 17.09
C THR A 11 29.41 5.47 15.77
N ASP A 12 30.60 4.89 15.62
CA ASP A 12 30.98 4.09 14.46
C ASP A 12 30.09 2.86 14.32
N ARG A 13 29.24 2.86 13.30
CA ARG A 13 28.30 1.78 12.97
C ARG A 13 28.99 0.50 12.49
N ARG A 14 30.34 0.51 12.34
CA ARG A 14 31.12 -0.66 11.90
C ARG A 14 31.58 -1.57 13.03
N ALA A 15 31.43 -1.17 14.29
CA ALA A 15 31.85 -1.96 15.44
C ALA A 15 30.85 -3.06 15.86
N LEU A 16 29.62 -3.06 15.34
CA LEU A 16 28.56 -3.99 15.75
C LEU A 16 28.58 -5.34 15.00
N LEU A 17 29.49 -5.55 14.05
CA LEU A 17 29.53 -6.76 13.22
C LEU A 17 30.73 -7.72 13.52
N ARG A 18 31.46 -7.50 14.61
CA ARG A 18 32.58 -8.38 14.99
C ARG A 18 32.42 -8.95 16.40
N GLY A 19 31.55 -9.95 16.50
CA GLY A 19 31.37 -10.68 17.74
C GLY A 19 30.60 -11.98 17.56
N VAL A 20 31.05 -12.86 16.65
CA VAL A 20 30.59 -14.25 16.62
C VAL A 20 31.71 -15.13 17.12
N GLY A 21 31.68 -15.41 18.40
CA GLY A 21 32.48 -16.45 19.05
C GLY A 21 31.87 -17.82 18.78
N THR A 22 32.67 -18.69 18.23
CA THR A 22 32.41 -20.11 18.08
C THR A 22 32.24 -20.78 19.45
N VAL A 23 31.10 -21.44 19.67
CA VAL A 23 30.96 -22.45 20.73
C VAL A 23 30.29 -23.68 20.12
N GLY A 24 30.90 -24.79 20.43
CA GLY A 24 30.87 -26.10 19.83
C GLY A 24 29.53 -26.83 19.80
N LEU A 25 29.53 -27.78 18.92
CA LEU A 25 28.56 -28.85 18.73
C LEU A 25 28.34 -29.69 20.00
N SER A 26 27.08 -29.82 20.40
CA SER A 26 26.63 -31.05 21.05
C SER A 26 25.25 -31.40 20.50
N ALA A 27 25.20 -32.49 19.79
CA ALA A 27 24.00 -33.11 19.27
C ALA A 27 23.18 -33.68 20.44
N ALA A 28 21.91 -33.31 20.51
CA ALA A 28 20.92 -34.11 21.21
C ALA A 28 19.62 -34.05 20.43
N ALA A 29 19.21 -35.20 19.93
CA ALA A 29 17.97 -35.46 19.23
C ALA A 29 16.76 -35.23 20.15
N VAL A 30 16.04 -34.10 19.94
CA VAL A 30 14.62 -33.93 20.32
C VAL A 30 14.01 -33.02 19.26
N ALA A 31 13.62 -33.51 18.13
CA ALA A 31 12.92 -32.72 17.13
C ALA A 31 12.11 -33.62 16.19
N ILE A 32 11.11 -34.32 16.69
CA ILE A 32 10.14 -35.00 15.82
C ILE A 32 8.67 -34.67 16.20
N LEU A 33 8.39 -33.83 17.17
CA LEU A 33 7.01 -33.48 17.53
C LEU A 33 6.64 -32.00 17.34
N GLY A 34 7.58 -31.13 16.93
CA GLY A 34 7.31 -29.70 16.70
C GLY A 34 7.06 -29.29 15.24
N GLY A 35 7.22 -30.21 14.28
CA GLY A 35 7.17 -29.87 12.87
C GLY A 35 5.77 -29.57 12.31
N CYS A 36 4.73 -30.16 12.89
CA CYS A 36 3.37 -30.00 12.36
C CYS A 36 2.71 -28.69 12.82
N GLU A 37 2.99 -28.25 14.05
CA GLU A 37 2.42 -26.98 14.56
C GLU A 37 3.05 -25.76 13.90
N SER A 38 4.37 -25.78 13.64
CA SER A 38 5.04 -24.65 12.98
C SER A 38 4.64 -24.52 11.51
N MET A 39 4.40 -25.63 10.80
CA MET A 39 3.93 -25.61 9.41
C MET A 39 2.45 -25.18 9.33
N ALA A 40 1.61 -25.63 10.25
CA ALA A 40 0.21 -25.21 10.32
C ALA A 40 0.08 -23.72 10.66
N ALA A 41 0.89 -23.22 11.61
CA ALA A 41 0.92 -21.80 11.97
C ALA A 41 1.45 -20.94 10.83
N SER A 42 2.50 -21.35 10.11
CA SER A 42 3.02 -20.62 8.94
C SER A 42 2.04 -20.62 7.77
N ASN A 43 1.31 -21.70 7.53
CA ASN A 43 0.28 -21.77 6.50
C ASN A 43 -0.93 -20.88 6.84
N SER A 44 -1.34 -20.82 8.10
CA SER A 44 -2.44 -19.95 8.53
C SER A 44 -2.07 -18.46 8.47
N ALA A 45 -0.84 -18.10 8.85
CA ALA A 45 -0.32 -16.75 8.73
C ALA A 45 -0.23 -16.31 7.25
N SER A 46 0.27 -17.19 6.38
CA SER A 46 0.31 -16.94 4.93
C SER A 46 -1.09 -16.78 4.32
N ALA A 47 -2.08 -17.53 4.78
CA ALA A 47 -3.47 -17.42 4.33
C ALA A 47 -4.07 -16.06 4.74
N ALA A 48 -3.84 -15.62 5.99
CA ALA A 48 -4.31 -14.32 6.47
C ALA A 48 -3.67 -13.15 5.67
N ASP A 49 -2.38 -13.24 5.35
CA ASP A 49 -1.71 -12.24 4.51
C ASP A 49 -2.30 -12.22 3.09
N VAL A 50 -2.62 -13.39 2.52
CA VAL A 50 -3.30 -13.50 1.21
C VAL A 50 -4.67 -12.85 1.23
N ASP A 51 -5.43 -12.99 2.30
CA ASP A 51 -6.76 -12.36 2.44
C ASP A 51 -6.63 -10.83 2.46
N ILE A 52 -5.65 -10.29 3.19
CA ILE A 52 -5.36 -8.84 3.19
C ILE A 52 -4.97 -8.37 1.78
N LEU A 53 -4.09 -9.09 1.10
CA LEU A 53 -3.67 -8.75 -0.27
C LEU A 53 -4.84 -8.78 -1.27
N ASN A 54 -5.81 -9.68 -1.10
CA ASN A 54 -6.99 -9.73 -1.93
C ASN A 54 -7.94 -8.55 -1.68
N VAL A 55 -8.07 -8.07 -0.45
CA VAL A 55 -8.79 -6.82 -0.16
C VAL A 55 -8.09 -5.65 -0.86
N ALA A 56 -6.77 -5.54 -0.73
CA ALA A 56 -5.97 -4.53 -1.41
C ALA A 56 -6.15 -4.60 -2.94
N LEU A 57 -6.09 -5.79 -3.53
CA LEU A 57 -6.32 -6.00 -4.97
C LEU A 57 -7.72 -5.53 -5.41
N GLY A 58 -8.72 -5.70 -4.56
CA GLY A 58 -10.07 -5.18 -4.80
C GLY A 58 -10.10 -3.65 -4.89
N LEU A 59 -9.31 -2.94 -4.04
CA LEU A 59 -9.18 -1.48 -4.09
C LEU A 59 -8.47 -1.02 -5.38
N GLU A 60 -7.43 -1.73 -5.81
CA GLU A 60 -6.75 -1.41 -7.07
C GLU A 60 -7.68 -1.59 -8.29
N HIS A 61 -8.47 -2.64 -8.32
CA HIS A 61 -9.48 -2.82 -9.37
C HIS A 61 -10.49 -1.67 -9.38
N GLU A 62 -10.95 -1.22 -8.20
CA GLU A 62 -11.87 -0.08 -8.09
C GLU A 62 -11.21 1.22 -8.59
N ALA A 63 -9.97 1.50 -8.18
CA ALA A 63 -9.24 2.69 -8.61
C ALA A 63 -8.99 2.70 -10.12
N ILE A 64 -8.52 1.60 -10.71
CA ILE A 64 -8.31 1.47 -12.16
C ILE A 64 -9.59 1.81 -12.92
N ASN A 65 -10.73 1.27 -12.49
CA ASN A 65 -12.02 1.49 -13.15
C ASN A 65 -12.58 2.90 -12.88
N ALA A 66 -12.34 3.46 -11.68
CA ALA A 66 -12.70 4.85 -11.39
C ALA A 66 -11.97 5.83 -12.33
N TYR A 67 -10.66 5.65 -12.50
CA TYR A 67 -9.87 6.46 -13.43
C TYR A 67 -10.28 6.23 -14.89
N GLN A 68 -10.64 5.00 -15.28
CA GLN A 68 -11.16 4.72 -16.61
C GLN A 68 -12.47 5.47 -16.86
N LEU A 69 -13.42 5.38 -15.93
CA LEU A 69 -14.71 6.09 -16.01
C LEU A 69 -14.51 7.60 -16.06
N GLY A 70 -13.59 8.14 -15.24
CA GLY A 70 -13.24 9.56 -15.26
C GLY A 70 -12.64 9.99 -16.60
N ALA A 71 -11.71 9.23 -17.14
CA ALA A 71 -11.06 9.53 -18.41
C ALA A 71 -12.03 9.48 -19.60
N GLU A 72 -12.99 8.54 -19.60
CA GLU A 72 -13.98 8.38 -20.66
C GLU A 72 -15.19 9.30 -20.51
N SER A 73 -15.34 10.00 -19.38
CA SER A 73 -16.49 10.85 -19.10
C SER A 73 -16.61 12.07 -20.01
N GLY A 74 -15.50 12.50 -20.64
CA GLY A 74 -15.42 13.76 -21.39
C GLY A 74 -15.44 15.00 -20.50
N LEU A 75 -15.39 14.86 -19.17
CA LEU A 75 -15.46 15.96 -18.20
C LEU A 75 -14.08 16.56 -17.85
N LEU A 76 -12.99 15.85 -18.19
CA LEU A 76 -11.64 16.25 -17.84
C LEU A 76 -10.98 17.09 -18.93
N GLU A 77 -10.40 18.22 -18.55
CA GLU A 77 -9.49 18.96 -19.40
C GLU A 77 -8.20 18.15 -19.67
N LYS A 78 -7.57 18.39 -20.81
CA LYS A 78 -6.40 17.61 -21.25
C LYS A 78 -5.30 17.46 -20.20
N PRO A 79 -4.85 18.52 -19.49
CA PRO A 79 -3.78 18.37 -18.48
C PRO A 79 -4.19 17.47 -17.32
N VAL A 80 -5.46 17.52 -16.90
CA VAL A 80 -6.00 16.70 -15.82
C VAL A 80 -6.20 15.25 -16.29
N LEU A 81 -6.66 15.08 -17.54
CA LEU A 81 -6.75 13.75 -18.15
C LEU A 81 -5.38 13.05 -18.21
N ASP A 82 -4.33 13.77 -18.58
CA ASP A 82 -2.98 13.20 -18.63
C ASP A 82 -2.49 12.71 -17.25
N VAL A 83 -2.79 13.46 -16.19
CA VAL A 83 -2.52 13.04 -14.81
C VAL A 83 -3.38 11.83 -14.41
N ALA A 84 -4.66 11.83 -14.77
CA ALA A 84 -5.55 10.70 -14.49
C ALA A 84 -5.06 9.40 -15.16
N VAL A 85 -4.60 9.47 -16.40
CA VAL A 85 -4.00 8.33 -17.13
C VAL A 85 -2.70 7.87 -16.48
N LEU A 86 -1.86 8.79 -15.99
CA LEU A 86 -0.65 8.46 -15.26
C LEU A 86 -0.99 7.71 -13.97
N PHE A 87 -1.90 8.22 -13.14
CA PHE A 87 -2.29 7.57 -11.89
C PHE A 87 -2.94 6.21 -12.13
N GLN A 88 -3.80 6.08 -13.15
CA GLN A 88 -4.30 4.78 -13.56
C GLN A 88 -3.19 3.79 -13.90
N SER A 89 -2.09 4.25 -14.52
CA SER A 89 -0.95 3.39 -14.84
C SER A 89 -0.23 2.90 -13.58
N HIS A 90 -0.16 3.72 -12.52
CA HIS A 90 0.39 3.32 -11.21
C HIS A 90 -0.49 2.23 -10.58
N HIS A 91 -1.81 2.42 -10.53
CA HIS A 91 -2.74 1.40 -10.01
C HIS A 91 -2.67 0.08 -10.80
N LYS A 92 -2.49 0.13 -12.12
CA LYS A 92 -2.24 -1.09 -12.92
C LYS A 92 -0.96 -1.81 -12.49
N ALA A 93 0.11 -1.08 -12.20
CA ALA A 93 1.35 -1.66 -11.68
C ALA A 93 1.18 -2.22 -10.25
N HIS A 94 0.46 -1.53 -9.38
CA HIS A 94 0.09 -2.01 -8.04
C HIS A 94 -0.70 -3.32 -8.11
N ARG A 95 -1.76 -3.36 -8.92
CA ARG A 95 -2.55 -4.58 -9.20
C ARG A 95 -1.66 -5.73 -9.64
N ASP A 96 -0.79 -5.53 -10.61
CA ASP A 96 0.06 -6.59 -11.16
C ASP A 96 1.05 -7.12 -10.11
N ALA A 97 1.58 -6.25 -9.25
CA ALA A 97 2.43 -6.64 -8.12
C ALA A 97 1.64 -7.46 -7.09
N LEU A 98 0.43 -7.05 -6.74
CA LEU A 98 -0.45 -7.77 -5.81
C LEU A 98 -0.84 -9.14 -6.37
N VAL A 99 -1.26 -9.23 -7.65
CA VAL A 99 -1.60 -10.49 -8.32
C VAL A 99 -0.42 -11.46 -8.27
N SER A 100 0.78 -10.99 -8.67
CA SER A 100 1.99 -11.80 -8.63
C SER A 100 2.33 -12.30 -7.22
N THR A 101 2.16 -11.44 -6.21
CA THR A 101 2.45 -11.78 -4.82
C THR A 101 1.47 -12.82 -4.28
N ILE A 102 0.16 -12.62 -4.49
CA ILE A 102 -0.88 -13.57 -4.09
C ILE A 102 -0.63 -14.96 -4.71
N GLN A 103 -0.31 -15.00 -6.01
CA GLN A 103 -0.01 -16.26 -6.72
C GLN A 103 1.25 -16.96 -6.17
N LYS A 104 2.33 -16.20 -5.89
CA LYS A 104 3.55 -16.74 -5.28
C LYS A 104 3.31 -17.32 -3.89
N MET A 105 2.36 -16.78 -3.15
CA MET A 105 1.94 -17.29 -1.84
C MET A 105 0.95 -18.47 -1.95
N GLY A 106 0.63 -18.92 -3.16
CA GLY A 106 -0.32 -20.03 -3.40
C GLY A 106 -1.79 -19.60 -3.29
N GLY A 107 -2.07 -18.31 -3.15
CA GLY A 107 -3.42 -17.76 -3.13
C GLY A 107 -4.03 -17.60 -4.51
N LYS A 108 -5.33 -17.36 -4.54
CA LYS A 108 -6.08 -17.03 -5.77
C LYS A 108 -6.42 -15.53 -5.76
N PRO A 109 -5.93 -14.74 -6.73
CA PRO A 109 -6.29 -13.33 -6.84
C PRO A 109 -7.80 -13.15 -7.05
N VAL A 110 -8.39 -12.17 -6.37
CA VAL A 110 -9.78 -11.77 -6.61
C VAL A 110 -9.91 -11.24 -8.02
N ALA A 111 -11.00 -11.63 -8.68
CA ALA A 111 -11.27 -11.21 -10.06
C ALA A 111 -11.80 -9.77 -10.11
N GLU A 112 -11.40 -9.04 -11.14
CA GLU A 112 -11.99 -7.75 -11.48
C GLU A 112 -13.46 -7.91 -11.87
N LYS A 113 -14.31 -6.99 -11.42
CA LYS A 113 -15.73 -6.92 -11.80
C LYS A 113 -15.88 -6.22 -13.14
N LYS A 114 -17.09 -6.23 -13.69
CA LYS A 114 -17.39 -5.47 -14.90
C LYS A 114 -17.41 -3.97 -14.59
N ILE A 115 -16.96 -3.14 -15.53
CA ILE A 115 -16.89 -1.68 -15.38
C ILE A 115 -18.24 -1.06 -14.96
N GLY A 116 -19.36 -1.61 -15.45
CA GLY A 116 -20.70 -1.14 -15.07
C GLY A 116 -21.03 -1.35 -13.58
N GLU A 117 -20.45 -2.36 -12.94
CA GLU A 117 -20.63 -2.58 -11.50
C GLU A 117 -19.87 -1.50 -10.70
N TYR A 118 -18.67 -1.14 -11.13
CA TYR A 118 -17.91 -0.01 -10.55
C TYR A 118 -18.62 1.33 -10.81
N ALA A 119 -19.12 1.55 -12.04
CA ALA A 119 -19.87 2.76 -12.35
C ALA A 119 -21.09 2.94 -11.44
N THR A 120 -21.79 1.86 -11.12
CA THR A 120 -22.92 1.87 -10.19
C THR A 120 -22.46 2.11 -8.75
N ALA A 121 -21.45 1.38 -8.27
CA ALA A 121 -20.94 1.49 -6.91
C ALA A 121 -20.37 2.89 -6.61
N LEU A 122 -19.69 3.48 -7.58
CA LEU A 122 -19.09 4.82 -7.49
C LEU A 122 -20.07 5.94 -7.80
N ASN A 123 -21.32 5.61 -8.18
CA ASN A 123 -22.33 6.58 -8.62
C ASN A 123 -21.81 7.49 -9.76
N ALA A 124 -21.06 6.90 -10.70
CA ALA A 124 -20.38 7.65 -11.77
C ALA A 124 -21.34 8.46 -12.66
N GLY A 125 -22.58 8.03 -12.80
CA GLY A 125 -23.63 8.77 -13.53
C GLY A 125 -24.03 10.10 -12.91
N SER A 126 -23.63 10.37 -11.66
CA SER A 126 -23.89 11.65 -10.98
C SER A 126 -22.85 12.72 -11.25
N LEU A 127 -21.69 12.37 -11.82
CA LEU A 127 -20.61 13.29 -12.13
C LEU A 127 -21.03 14.27 -13.25
N LYS A 128 -20.83 15.56 -13.05
CA LYS A 128 -21.30 16.62 -13.95
C LYS A 128 -20.18 17.51 -14.48
N ASN A 129 -19.05 17.57 -13.81
CA ASN A 129 -17.92 18.43 -14.12
C ASN A 129 -16.61 17.82 -13.66
N GLN A 130 -15.49 18.44 -14.04
CA GLN A 130 -14.14 18.01 -13.65
C GLN A 130 -13.97 17.96 -12.13
N GLY A 131 -14.52 18.93 -11.38
CA GLY A 131 -14.44 18.96 -9.93
C GLY A 131 -15.04 17.71 -9.30
N ASP A 132 -16.21 17.24 -9.78
CA ASP A 132 -16.84 16.02 -9.28
C ASP A 132 -15.95 14.79 -9.49
N VAL A 133 -15.28 14.69 -10.65
CA VAL A 133 -14.35 13.58 -10.95
C VAL A 133 -13.14 13.65 -10.03
N LEU A 134 -12.55 14.83 -9.85
CA LEU A 134 -11.40 15.02 -8.96
C LEU A 134 -11.74 14.72 -7.49
N HIS A 135 -12.91 15.16 -7.00
CA HIS A 135 -13.36 14.82 -5.64
C HIS A 135 -13.58 13.33 -5.44
N LEU A 136 -14.15 12.64 -6.44
CA LEU A 136 -14.27 11.18 -6.40
C LEU A 136 -12.90 10.52 -6.29
N ALA A 137 -11.97 10.88 -7.17
CA ALA A 137 -10.62 10.35 -7.17
C ALA A 137 -9.91 10.63 -5.83
N ALA A 138 -9.90 11.88 -5.36
CA ALA A 138 -9.26 12.26 -4.09
C ALA A 138 -9.81 11.47 -2.89
N ARG A 139 -11.11 11.19 -2.88
CA ARG A 139 -11.73 10.37 -1.85
C ARG A 139 -11.24 8.92 -1.90
N LEU A 140 -11.11 8.34 -3.09
CA LEU A 140 -10.62 6.96 -3.28
C LEU A 140 -9.15 6.85 -2.88
N GLU A 141 -8.30 7.78 -3.33
CA GLU A 141 -6.87 7.80 -2.98
C GLU A 141 -6.64 7.91 -1.47
N LYS A 142 -7.37 8.83 -0.81
CA LYS A 142 -7.29 8.95 0.65
C LYS A 142 -7.75 7.67 1.35
N GLY A 143 -8.80 7.05 0.83
CA GLY A 143 -9.31 5.77 1.34
C GLY A 143 -8.28 4.66 1.19
N ALA A 144 -7.64 4.54 0.03
CA ALA A 144 -6.59 3.55 -0.25
C ALA A 144 -5.35 3.76 0.63
N ALA A 145 -4.87 5.01 0.76
CA ALA A 145 -3.75 5.35 1.65
C ALA A 145 -4.02 4.91 3.10
N ASN A 146 -5.21 5.20 3.62
CA ASN A 146 -5.61 4.80 4.97
C ASN A 146 -5.74 3.28 5.09
N ALA A 147 -6.30 2.60 4.09
CA ALA A 147 -6.44 1.15 4.08
C ALA A 147 -5.07 0.47 4.11
N TYR A 148 -4.12 0.89 3.27
CA TYR A 148 -2.76 0.35 3.27
C TYR A 148 -2.04 0.57 4.61
N LEU A 149 -2.10 1.77 5.19
CA LEU A 149 -1.50 2.04 6.50
C LEU A 149 -2.16 1.22 7.61
N GLY A 150 -3.49 1.09 7.57
CA GLY A 150 -4.25 0.35 8.57
C GLY A 150 -3.95 -1.14 8.62
N VAL A 151 -3.57 -1.76 7.49
CA VAL A 151 -3.27 -3.20 7.44
C VAL A 151 -1.82 -3.54 7.77
N ILE A 152 -0.90 -2.57 7.82
CA ILE A 152 0.52 -2.82 8.13
C ILE A 152 0.71 -3.65 9.40
N PRO A 153 0.04 -3.35 10.54
CA PRO A 153 0.22 -4.12 11.77
C PRO A 153 -0.31 -5.55 11.70
N ALA A 154 -1.20 -5.84 10.73
CA ALA A 154 -1.84 -7.15 10.59
C ALA A 154 -1.03 -8.14 9.76
N PHE A 155 -0.04 -7.67 8.96
CA PHE A 155 0.81 -8.56 8.19
C PHE A 155 1.75 -9.37 9.08
N ASN A 156 1.80 -10.68 8.80
CA ASN A 156 2.79 -11.59 9.40
C ASN A 156 4.14 -11.47 8.68
N ASP A 157 4.14 -11.20 7.37
CA ASP A 157 5.35 -10.98 6.59
C ASP A 157 5.74 -9.49 6.61
N LYS A 158 6.96 -9.22 7.14
CA LYS A 158 7.50 -7.86 7.21
C LYS A 158 7.78 -7.24 5.83
N GLY A 159 8.04 -8.06 4.82
CA GLY A 159 8.20 -7.59 3.45
C GLY A 159 6.89 -7.06 2.88
N LEU A 160 5.77 -7.74 3.18
CA LEU A 160 4.43 -7.27 2.80
C LEU A 160 4.06 -5.96 3.53
N ALA A 161 4.38 -5.86 4.82
CA ALA A 161 4.20 -4.61 5.57
C ALA A 161 4.99 -3.45 4.92
N GLN A 162 6.23 -3.70 4.47
CA GLN A 162 7.03 -2.71 3.75
C GLN A 162 6.40 -2.33 2.40
N VAL A 163 5.87 -3.30 1.65
CA VAL A 163 5.17 -3.04 0.37
C VAL A 163 3.92 -2.19 0.62
N ALA A 164 3.10 -2.51 1.63
CA ALA A 164 1.92 -1.72 2.00
C ALA A 164 2.29 -0.26 2.33
N GLY A 165 3.41 -0.03 3.04
CA GLY A 165 3.92 1.31 3.31
C GLY A 165 4.30 2.08 2.04
N ARG A 166 4.84 1.41 1.01
CA ARG A 166 5.16 2.02 -0.28
C ARG A 166 3.90 2.36 -1.07
N LEU A 167 2.93 1.45 -1.11
CA LEU A 167 1.63 1.70 -1.73
C LEU A 167 0.94 2.89 -1.06
N ALA A 168 0.89 2.95 0.27
CA ALA A 168 0.35 4.08 1.00
C ALA A 168 1.03 5.42 0.66
N ALA A 169 2.33 5.40 0.38
CA ALA A 169 3.07 6.59 -0.04
C ALA A 169 2.64 7.06 -1.44
N ASP A 170 2.47 6.13 -2.38
CA ASP A 170 2.00 6.44 -3.73
C ASP A 170 0.56 6.99 -3.70
N GLU A 171 -0.36 6.39 -2.93
CA GLU A 171 -1.74 6.87 -2.80
C GLU A 171 -1.81 8.24 -2.10
N THR A 172 -0.93 8.50 -1.13
CA THR A 172 -0.83 9.82 -0.48
C THR A 172 -0.32 10.87 -1.46
N MET A 173 0.62 10.52 -2.35
CA MET A 173 1.11 11.38 -3.41
C MET A 173 0.00 11.72 -4.41
N HIS A 174 -0.77 10.72 -4.86
CA HIS A 174 -1.92 10.91 -5.75
C HIS A 174 -2.95 11.83 -5.10
N TRP A 175 -3.35 11.55 -3.86
CA TRP A 175 -4.28 12.39 -3.11
C TRP A 175 -3.80 13.83 -2.97
N THR A 176 -2.53 14.04 -2.65
CA THR A 176 -1.95 15.38 -2.49
C THR A 176 -2.02 16.19 -3.78
N ALA A 177 -1.72 15.55 -4.93
CA ALA A 177 -1.83 16.18 -6.23
C ALA A 177 -3.27 16.55 -6.58
N LEU A 178 -4.23 15.66 -6.29
CA LEU A 178 -5.66 15.90 -6.52
C LEU A 178 -6.20 17.00 -5.60
N ALA A 179 -5.84 17.00 -4.32
CA ALA A 179 -6.21 18.06 -3.37
C ALA A 179 -5.69 19.43 -3.82
N SER A 180 -4.44 19.46 -4.31
CA SER A 180 -3.86 20.69 -4.89
C SER A 180 -4.62 21.17 -6.14
N ALA A 181 -5.01 20.26 -7.03
CA ALA A 181 -5.78 20.57 -8.23
C ALA A 181 -7.20 21.09 -7.90
N LEU A 182 -7.77 20.63 -6.79
CA LEU A 182 -9.05 21.10 -6.24
C LEU A 182 -8.94 22.43 -5.47
N GLY A 183 -7.72 22.95 -5.23
CA GLY A 183 -7.51 24.12 -4.38
C GLY A 183 -7.76 23.86 -2.89
N GLU A 184 -7.76 22.61 -2.47
CA GLU A 184 -7.96 22.22 -1.08
C GLU A 184 -6.68 22.40 -0.25
N ASN A 185 -6.86 22.79 1.01
CA ASN A 185 -5.75 22.89 1.94
C ASN A 185 -5.31 21.50 2.41
N LEU A 186 -4.01 21.30 2.52
CA LEU A 186 -3.47 20.12 3.17
C LEU A 186 -3.86 20.09 4.66
N PRO A 187 -3.93 18.89 5.28
CA PRO A 187 -4.23 18.77 6.69
C PRO A 187 -3.30 19.61 7.56
N SER A 188 -3.86 20.42 8.43
CA SER A 188 -3.09 21.27 9.35
C SER A 188 -2.46 20.50 10.51
N LYS A 189 -2.94 19.28 10.77
CA LYS A 189 -2.41 18.38 11.80
C LYS A 189 -1.56 17.30 11.17
N ALA A 190 -0.49 16.92 11.86
CA ALA A 190 0.28 15.72 11.51
C ALA A 190 -0.50 14.43 11.81
N LEU A 191 -0.03 13.31 11.29
CA LEU A 191 -0.59 11.96 11.51
C LEU A 191 -2.07 11.84 11.09
N THR A 192 -2.41 12.45 9.95
CA THR A 192 -3.80 12.49 9.44
C THR A 192 -4.20 11.19 8.74
N PHE A 193 -3.21 10.43 8.22
CA PHE A 193 -3.43 9.17 7.53
C PHE A 193 -3.19 7.98 8.47
N GLY A 194 -3.95 6.90 8.25
CA GLY A 194 -3.80 5.65 9.00
C GLY A 194 -4.43 5.65 10.40
N ALA A 195 -5.26 6.65 10.72
CA ALA A 195 -5.95 6.76 12.01
C ALA A 195 -7.37 6.20 11.92
#